data_f3716b9d62bbc5e3062c077c9e7cbfc0
#
_entry.id   f3716b9d62bbc5e3062c077c9e7cbfc0
#
_cell.length_a   1.000
_cell.length_b   1.000
_cell.length_c   1.000
_cell.angle_alpha   90.00
_cell.angle_beta   90.00
_cell.angle_gamma   90.00
#
_symmetry.space_group_name_H-M   'P 1'
#
loop_
_entity.id
_entity.type
_entity.pdbx_description
1 polymer ?
#
loop_
_entity_poly.entity_id
_entity_poly.type
_entity_poly.pdbx_seq_one_letter_code
_entity_poly.pdbx_strand_id
1 'polypeptide(L)'
;MTDPRAFAEAWIQDWNHHDLDRILSHYSHDVVFVSPASTRVTGDPSGRVVGKVALAAYWGRALELAPDLTFTLRGVLSGPDGVAIRYHSSRTGAEVVEVLRFDADGLAVEAAAYYE
;
A
#
# COMPACT_ATOMS: atom_id res chain seq x y z
N MET A 1 0.11 -18.25 -8.81
CA MET A 1 -0.19 -16.84 -8.59
C MET A 1 -1.40 -16.71 -7.69
N THR A 2 -1.32 -15.81 -6.71
CA THR A 2 -2.42 -15.59 -5.78
C THR A 2 -3.63 -14.99 -6.50
N ASP A 3 -4.83 -15.42 -6.12
CA ASP A 3 -6.06 -14.81 -6.59
C ASP A 3 -6.05 -13.31 -6.24
N PRO A 4 -6.25 -12.41 -7.21
CA PRO A 4 -6.21 -10.96 -6.98
C PRO A 4 -7.16 -10.50 -5.86
N ARG A 5 -8.36 -11.06 -5.81
CA ARG A 5 -9.33 -10.70 -4.77
C ARG A 5 -8.87 -11.15 -3.39
N ALA A 6 -8.37 -12.38 -3.29
CA ALA A 6 -7.86 -12.91 -2.02
C ALA A 6 -6.65 -12.08 -1.54
N PHE A 7 -5.77 -11.69 -2.46
CA PHE A 7 -4.66 -10.80 -2.12
C PHE A 7 -5.15 -9.47 -1.56
N ALA A 8 -6.11 -8.84 -2.25
CA ALA A 8 -6.63 -7.53 -1.83
C ALA A 8 -7.31 -7.61 -0.47
N GLU A 9 -8.09 -8.67 -0.22
CA GLU A 9 -8.74 -8.86 1.08
C GLU A 9 -7.72 -9.02 2.21
N ALA A 10 -6.66 -9.81 1.99
CA ALA A 10 -5.60 -9.97 2.97
C ALA A 10 -4.85 -8.66 3.21
N TRP A 11 -4.56 -7.92 2.13
CA TRP A 11 -3.88 -6.63 2.19
C TRP A 11 -4.70 -5.61 3.02
N ILE A 12 -6.00 -5.53 2.78
CA ILE A 12 -6.92 -4.66 3.54
C ILE A 12 -6.94 -5.06 5.02
N GLN A 13 -7.03 -6.37 5.31
CA GLN A 13 -7.02 -6.85 6.69
C GLN A 13 -5.75 -6.50 7.42
N ASP A 14 -4.60 -6.67 6.77
CA ASP A 14 -3.31 -6.37 7.39
C ASP A 14 -3.21 -4.89 7.74
N TRP A 15 -3.66 -4.00 6.84
CA TRP A 15 -3.73 -2.57 7.12
C TRP A 15 -4.68 -2.26 8.28
N ASN A 16 -5.85 -2.87 8.29
CA ASN A 16 -6.87 -2.60 9.33
C ASN A 16 -6.44 -3.11 10.70
N HIS A 17 -5.62 -4.15 10.75
CA HIS A 17 -5.03 -4.61 12.01
C HIS A 17 -3.82 -3.78 12.42
N HIS A 18 -3.36 -2.85 11.58
CA HIS A 18 -2.16 -2.04 11.81
C HIS A 18 -0.93 -2.92 12.05
N ASP A 19 -0.87 -4.08 11.40
CA ASP A 19 0.21 -5.04 11.54
C ASP A 19 1.29 -4.74 10.49
N LEU A 20 2.24 -3.91 10.87
CA LEU A 20 3.27 -3.43 9.93
C LEU A 20 4.07 -4.58 9.32
N ASP A 21 4.43 -5.60 10.10
CA ASP A 21 5.19 -6.73 9.57
C ASP A 21 4.41 -7.49 8.50
N ARG A 22 3.11 -7.69 8.73
CA ARG A 22 2.25 -8.34 7.74
C ARG A 22 2.06 -7.50 6.48
N ILE A 23 1.85 -6.20 6.65
CA ILE A 23 1.76 -5.28 5.52
C ILE A 23 3.02 -5.39 4.67
N LEU A 24 4.19 -5.30 5.30
CA LEU A 24 5.48 -5.33 4.59
C LEU A 24 5.79 -6.69 3.97
N SER A 25 5.18 -7.77 4.46
CA SER A 25 5.41 -9.10 3.90
C SER A 25 4.96 -9.24 2.45
N HIS A 26 4.11 -8.34 1.96
CA HIS A 26 3.65 -8.33 0.57
C HIS A 26 4.65 -7.68 -0.39
N TYR A 27 5.71 -7.07 0.12
CA TYR A 27 6.59 -6.19 -0.66
C TYR A 27 8.00 -6.75 -0.77
N SER A 28 8.63 -6.52 -1.92
CA SER A 28 10.01 -6.87 -2.17
C SER A 28 10.96 -5.96 -1.39
N HIS A 29 12.15 -6.47 -1.09
CA HIS A 29 13.20 -5.69 -0.44
C HIS A 29 13.52 -4.39 -1.21
N ASP A 30 13.45 -4.44 -2.54
CA ASP A 30 13.80 -3.32 -3.42
C ASP A 30 12.58 -2.51 -3.89
N VAL A 31 11.47 -2.63 -3.22
CA VAL A 31 10.22 -1.96 -3.62
C VAL A 31 10.40 -0.45 -3.76
N VAL A 32 9.73 0.11 -4.77
CA VAL A 32 9.58 1.56 -4.92
C VAL A 32 8.11 1.90 -4.78
N PHE A 33 7.81 2.73 -3.79
CA PHE A 33 6.45 3.18 -3.51
C PHE A 33 6.32 4.67 -3.80
N VAL A 34 5.24 5.08 -4.43
CA VAL A 34 4.97 6.49 -4.74
C VAL A 34 3.57 6.86 -4.26
N SER A 35 3.47 7.91 -3.45
CA SER A 35 2.18 8.41 -2.98
C SER A 35 2.29 9.90 -2.65
N PRO A 36 1.28 10.71 -2.99
CA PRO A 36 1.26 12.11 -2.55
C PRO A 36 1.21 12.23 -1.02
N ALA A 37 0.64 11.23 -0.34
CA ALA A 37 0.60 11.23 1.12
C ALA A 37 1.98 11.07 1.75
N SER A 38 2.93 10.41 1.08
CA SER A 38 4.26 10.21 1.63
C SER A 38 5.03 11.52 1.74
N THR A 39 4.78 12.48 0.86
CA THR A 39 5.40 13.81 0.92
C THR A 39 5.13 14.49 2.27
N ARG A 40 3.94 14.31 2.83
CA ARG A 40 3.56 14.94 4.10
C ARG A 40 4.34 14.38 5.28
N VAL A 41 4.74 13.12 5.21
CA VAL A 41 5.45 12.45 6.30
C VAL A 41 6.96 12.54 6.13
N THR A 42 7.46 12.34 4.91
CA THR A 42 8.91 12.32 4.62
C THR A 42 9.48 13.68 4.23
N GLY A 43 8.64 14.58 3.74
CA GLY A 43 9.08 15.88 3.22
C GLY A 43 9.64 15.81 1.80
N ASP A 44 9.72 14.64 1.18
CA ASP A 44 10.21 14.49 -0.18
C ASP A 44 9.10 14.86 -1.18
N PRO A 45 9.31 15.90 -2.01
CA PRO A 45 8.26 16.36 -2.94
C PRO A 45 7.93 15.34 -4.04
N SER A 46 8.82 14.39 -4.33
CA SER A 46 8.55 13.34 -5.32
C SER A 46 7.51 12.32 -4.85
N GLY A 47 7.30 12.22 -3.54
CA GLY A 47 6.44 11.21 -2.95
C GLY A 47 7.00 9.81 -3.05
N ARG A 48 8.28 9.64 -3.42
CA ARG A 48 8.93 8.34 -3.60
C ARG A 48 9.53 7.85 -2.29
N VAL A 49 9.31 6.57 -2.01
CA VAL A 49 9.95 5.86 -0.91
C VAL A 49 10.61 4.62 -1.52
N VAL A 50 11.93 4.53 -1.41
CA VAL A 50 12.71 3.50 -2.07
C VAL A 50 13.24 2.50 -1.04
N GLY A 51 12.89 1.23 -1.24
CA GLY A 51 13.33 0.13 -0.40
C GLY A 51 12.41 -0.15 0.77
N LYS A 52 12.40 -1.41 1.19
CA LYS A 52 11.51 -1.90 2.23
C LYS A 52 11.81 -1.28 3.59
N VAL A 53 13.08 -0.98 3.89
CA VAL A 53 13.49 -0.35 5.15
C VAL A 53 12.90 1.05 5.26
N ALA A 54 13.03 1.85 4.21
CA ALA A 54 12.46 3.21 4.18
C ALA A 54 10.93 3.17 4.21
N LEU A 55 10.33 2.18 3.53
CA LEU A 55 8.88 2.00 3.53
C LEU A 55 8.36 1.65 4.92
N ALA A 56 9.08 0.79 5.64
CA ALA A 56 8.74 0.44 7.03
C ALA A 56 8.76 1.67 7.94
N ALA A 57 9.77 2.53 7.79
CA ALA A 57 9.87 3.74 8.58
C ALA A 57 8.71 4.70 8.27
N TYR A 58 8.38 4.87 6.99
CA TYR A 58 7.28 5.72 6.57
C TYR A 58 5.93 5.20 7.07
N TRP A 59 5.61 3.94 6.81
CA TRP A 59 4.32 3.38 7.20
C TRP A 59 4.18 3.23 8.71
N GLY A 60 5.27 2.92 9.41
CA GLY A 60 5.27 2.91 10.87
C GLY A 60 4.87 4.27 11.43
N ARG A 61 5.44 5.33 10.88
CA ARG A 61 5.10 6.70 11.28
C ARG A 61 3.66 7.05 10.89
N ALA A 62 3.23 6.67 9.71
CA ALA A 62 1.87 6.94 9.24
C ALA A 62 0.81 6.28 10.13
N LEU A 63 1.05 5.04 10.56
CA LEU A 63 0.15 4.33 11.47
C LEU A 63 0.11 4.98 12.85
N GLU A 64 1.24 5.48 13.35
CA GLU A 64 1.28 6.23 14.62
C GLU A 64 0.45 7.52 14.53
N LEU A 65 0.51 8.21 13.38
CA LEU A 65 -0.22 9.46 13.16
C LEU A 65 -1.71 9.25 12.91
N ALA A 66 -2.11 8.04 12.57
CA ALA A 66 -3.50 7.72 12.25
C ALA A 66 -3.93 6.43 12.97
N PRO A 67 -4.06 6.47 14.31
CA PRO A 67 -4.36 5.25 15.10
C PRO A 67 -5.73 4.65 14.79
N ASP A 68 -6.64 5.43 14.22
CA ASP A 68 -7.99 4.98 13.87
C ASP A 68 -8.14 4.65 12.38
N LEU A 69 -7.03 4.56 11.64
CA LEU A 69 -7.07 4.31 10.21
C LEU A 69 -7.75 2.98 9.90
N THR A 70 -8.74 3.02 9.00
CA THR A 70 -9.37 1.83 8.42
C THR A 70 -9.55 2.02 6.92
N PHE A 71 -9.43 0.91 6.20
CA PHE A 71 -9.71 0.84 4.77
C PHE A 71 -10.94 -0.03 4.53
N THR A 72 -11.79 0.39 3.61
CA THR A 72 -12.93 -0.41 3.16
C THR A 72 -12.72 -0.77 1.70
N LEU A 73 -12.63 -2.06 1.41
CA LEU A 73 -12.41 -2.54 0.03
C LEU A 73 -13.62 -2.19 -0.84
N ARG A 74 -13.37 -1.59 -2.01
CA ARG A 74 -14.39 -1.25 -2.99
C ARG A 74 -14.36 -2.14 -4.22
N GLY A 75 -13.18 -2.53 -4.66
CA GLY A 75 -13.05 -3.37 -5.84
C GLY A 75 -11.60 -3.71 -6.13
N VAL A 76 -11.41 -4.69 -7.02
CA VAL A 76 -10.09 -5.17 -7.41
C VAL A 76 -10.06 -5.35 -8.91
N LEU A 77 -9.02 -4.81 -9.55
CA LEU A 77 -8.76 -5.06 -10.96
C LEU A 77 -7.42 -5.78 -11.05
N SER A 78 -7.29 -6.67 -12.02
CA SER A 78 -6.04 -7.41 -12.21
C SER A 78 -5.48 -7.15 -13.60
N GLY A 79 -4.15 -7.15 -13.67
CA GLY A 79 -3.40 -7.04 -14.90
C GLY A 79 -2.45 -8.22 -15.06
N PRO A 80 -1.62 -8.22 -16.12
CA PRO A 80 -0.73 -9.36 -16.38
C PRO A 80 0.34 -9.57 -15.29
N ASP A 81 0.72 -8.52 -14.58
CA ASP A 81 1.79 -8.57 -13.57
C ASP A 81 1.44 -7.87 -12.26
N GLY A 82 0.17 -7.55 -12.03
CA GLY A 82 -0.19 -6.82 -10.82
C GLY A 82 -1.68 -6.67 -10.60
N VAL A 83 -2.00 -5.87 -9.59
CA VAL A 83 -3.39 -5.59 -9.19
C VAL A 83 -3.57 -4.11 -8.95
N ALA A 84 -4.81 -3.64 -9.11
CA ALA A 84 -5.24 -2.32 -8.67
C ALA A 84 -6.33 -2.52 -7.62
N ILE A 85 -6.10 -2.03 -6.41
CA ILE A 85 -7.02 -2.20 -5.29
C ILE A 85 -7.72 -0.85 -5.06
N ARG A 86 -9.05 -0.84 -5.21
CA ARG A 86 -9.85 0.34 -4.91
C ARG A 86 -10.38 0.23 -3.49
N TYR A 87 -10.15 1.26 -2.69
CA TYR A 87 -10.62 1.27 -1.31
C TYR A 87 -10.95 2.68 -0.84
N HIS A 88 -11.74 2.74 0.22
CA HIS A 88 -12.04 3.99 0.92
C HIS A 88 -11.13 4.11 2.14
N SER A 89 -10.49 5.26 2.32
CA SER A 89 -9.66 5.52 3.48
C SER A 89 -10.42 6.39 4.48
N SER A 90 -10.51 5.93 5.72
CA SER A 90 -11.17 6.70 6.79
C SER A 90 -10.43 7.97 7.14
N ARG A 91 -9.12 8.00 6.92
CA ARG A 91 -8.28 9.13 7.29
C ARG A 91 -8.60 10.38 6.47
N THR A 92 -8.76 10.20 5.15
CA THR A 92 -8.98 11.32 4.24
C THR A 92 -10.44 11.41 3.79
N GLY A 93 -11.24 10.37 4.03
CA GLY A 93 -12.57 10.26 3.46
C GLY A 93 -12.55 10.08 1.96
N ALA A 94 -11.39 9.79 1.39
CA ALA A 94 -11.20 9.70 -0.05
C ALA A 94 -11.26 8.26 -0.55
N GLU A 95 -11.65 8.13 -1.83
CA GLU A 95 -11.45 6.88 -2.56
C GLU A 95 -10.03 6.86 -3.07
N VAL A 96 -9.38 5.70 -2.93
CA VAL A 96 -7.98 5.51 -3.27
C VAL A 96 -7.85 4.30 -4.19
N VAL A 97 -6.91 4.38 -5.12
CA VAL A 97 -6.51 3.21 -5.90
C VAL A 97 -5.03 2.96 -5.63
N GLU A 98 -4.74 1.76 -5.14
CA GLU A 98 -3.36 1.30 -4.94
C GLU A 98 -3.02 0.35 -6.07
N VAL A 99 -1.98 0.66 -6.85
CA VAL A 99 -1.54 -0.19 -7.96
C VAL A 99 -0.25 -0.87 -7.56
N LEU A 100 -0.23 -2.20 -7.58
CA LEU A 100 0.93 -3.00 -7.22
C LEU A 100 1.36 -3.86 -8.40
N ARG A 101 2.67 -3.83 -8.71
CA ARG A 101 3.28 -4.72 -9.68
C ARG A 101 4.16 -5.73 -8.96
N PHE A 102 4.01 -7.02 -9.29
CA PHE A 102 4.67 -8.11 -8.60
C PHE A 102 5.86 -8.65 -9.40
N ASP A 103 6.86 -9.15 -8.67
CA ASP A 103 7.97 -9.92 -9.25
C ASP A 103 7.59 -11.40 -9.40
N ALA A 104 8.57 -12.21 -9.84
CA ALA A 104 8.37 -13.64 -10.05
C ALA A 104 8.05 -14.40 -8.76
N ASP A 105 8.41 -13.85 -7.60
CA ASP A 105 8.16 -14.46 -6.30
C ASP A 105 6.80 -14.03 -5.72
N GLY A 106 6.06 -13.19 -6.43
CA GLY A 106 4.77 -12.69 -5.96
C GLY A 106 4.86 -11.54 -4.98
N LEU A 107 6.01 -10.88 -4.89
CA LEU A 107 6.20 -9.73 -4.02
C LEU A 107 6.10 -8.44 -4.84
N ALA A 108 5.49 -7.40 -4.25
CA ALA A 108 5.35 -6.12 -4.93
C ALA A 108 6.70 -5.42 -5.04
N VAL A 109 7.12 -5.12 -6.27
CA VAL A 109 8.36 -4.38 -6.56
C VAL A 109 8.10 -2.91 -6.85
N GLU A 110 6.89 -2.59 -7.30
CA GLU A 110 6.44 -1.21 -7.48
C GLU A 110 5.04 -1.08 -6.92
N ALA A 111 4.78 0.04 -6.28
CA ALA A 111 3.45 0.37 -5.79
C ALA A 111 3.22 1.87 -5.89
N ALA A 112 2.01 2.26 -6.22
CA ALA A 112 1.65 3.67 -6.31
C ALA A 112 0.22 3.87 -5.82
N ALA A 113 0.00 4.93 -5.06
CA ALA A 113 -1.33 5.30 -4.57
C ALA A 113 -1.83 6.53 -5.33
N TYR A 114 -3.09 6.44 -5.78
CA TYR A 114 -3.79 7.53 -6.45
C TYR A 114 -5.03 7.88 -5.65
N TYR A 115 -5.19 9.16 -5.32
CA TYR A 115 -6.29 9.66 -4.50
C TYR A 115 -7.28 10.46 -5.33
N GLU A 116 -8.56 10.25 -5.06
CA GLU A 116 -9.63 11.03 -5.65
C GLU A 116 -9.65 12.46 -5.08
#